data_7cf88e8cefe111f8df808bd2c31c94db
#
_entry.id   7cf88e8cefe111f8df808bd2c31c94db
#
_cell.length_a   1.000
_cell.length_b   1.000
_cell.length_c   1.000
_cell.angle_alpha   90.00
_cell.angle_beta   90.00
_cell.angle_gamma   90.00
#
_symmetry.space_group_name_H-M   'P 1'
#
loop_
_entity.id
_entity.type
_entity.pdbx_description
1 polymer ?
#
loop_
_entity_poly.entity_id
_entity_poly.type
_entity_poly.pdbx_seq_one_letter_code
_entity_poly.pdbx_strand_id
1 'polypeptide(L)'
;LKQLNPDGFDINMGCAVRNVTSTGGGSALIQDPNLAKEIVETVKSDAGDIPVSVKTRLGYGEVDTENWIGFLLNQNLDMLTVHGRIAKEGYNIPARWDEIAKCVKLRNEISPSTLLIGNGDIVSVEQGEEYTKKYGTDGYMVGRGIMSNPWLFSGTEDIPVQERLDTLIKHC
;
A
#
# COMPACT_ATOMS: atom_id res chain seq x y z
N LEU A 1 21.22 4.52 0.46
CA LEU A 1 19.99 5.15 0.96
C LEU A 1 20.11 5.57 2.43
N LYS A 2 20.75 4.79 3.31
CA LYS A 2 20.97 5.17 4.74
C LYS A 2 21.60 6.54 4.93
N GLN A 3 22.49 6.98 4.03
CA GLN A 3 23.13 8.31 4.09
C GLN A 3 22.15 9.47 4.00
N LEU A 4 20.91 9.22 3.55
CA LEU A 4 19.83 10.19 3.47
C LEU A 4 19.03 10.31 4.77
N ASN A 5 19.36 9.50 5.81
CA ASN A 5 18.64 9.41 7.08
C ASN A 5 17.11 9.30 6.91
N PRO A 6 16.58 8.30 6.16
CA PRO A 6 15.15 8.15 6.01
C PRO A 6 14.52 7.68 7.32
N ASP A 7 13.23 8.04 7.52
CA ASP A 7 12.43 7.57 8.66
C ASP A 7 11.94 6.13 8.49
N GLY A 8 11.99 5.58 7.28
CA GLY A 8 11.61 4.20 6.96
C GLY A 8 11.92 3.82 5.52
N PHE A 9 11.87 2.52 5.24
CA PHE A 9 11.96 1.95 3.89
C PHE A 9 10.65 1.27 3.52
N ASP A 10 10.10 1.57 2.34
CA ASP A 10 8.93 0.86 1.81
C ASP A 10 9.30 0.07 0.55
N ILE A 11 9.02 -1.23 0.55
CA ILE A 11 9.31 -2.13 -0.56
C ILE A 11 8.06 -2.26 -1.42
N ASN A 12 8.17 -1.92 -2.70
CA ASN A 12 7.05 -2.01 -3.64
C ASN A 12 6.90 -3.43 -4.20
N MET A 13 5.91 -4.17 -3.69
CA MET A 13 5.49 -5.49 -4.18
C MET A 13 4.09 -5.44 -4.81
N GLY A 14 3.64 -4.27 -5.27
CA GLY A 14 2.28 -4.06 -5.80
C GLY A 14 2.18 -3.42 -7.17
N CYS A 15 3.28 -2.86 -7.71
CA CYS A 15 3.28 -2.26 -9.04
C CYS A 15 3.02 -3.32 -10.12
N ALA A 16 1.95 -3.14 -10.92
CA ALA A 16 1.55 -4.07 -11.97
C ALA A 16 1.93 -3.59 -13.39
N VAL A 17 2.71 -2.51 -13.48
CA VAL A 17 3.17 -1.99 -14.78
C VAL A 17 4.14 -2.97 -15.44
N ARG A 18 3.93 -3.26 -16.73
CA ARG A 18 4.70 -4.26 -17.48
C ARG A 18 6.20 -4.08 -17.40
N ASN A 19 6.69 -2.83 -17.48
CA ASN A 19 8.13 -2.55 -17.40
C ASN A 19 8.76 -2.93 -16.06
N VAL A 20 7.98 -2.98 -14.97
CA VAL A 20 8.43 -3.41 -13.66
C VAL A 20 8.28 -4.92 -13.51
N THR A 21 7.11 -5.47 -13.88
CA THR A 21 6.84 -6.89 -13.70
C THR A 21 7.65 -7.79 -14.63
N SER A 22 8.02 -7.31 -15.82
CA SER A 22 8.87 -8.06 -16.76
C SER A 22 10.31 -8.26 -16.27
N THR A 23 10.76 -7.49 -15.28
CA THR A 23 12.07 -7.66 -14.62
C THR A 23 11.99 -8.46 -13.32
N GLY A 24 10.82 -9.04 -12.99
CA GLY A 24 10.59 -9.77 -11.74
C GLY A 24 10.24 -8.88 -10.55
N GLY A 25 10.13 -7.56 -10.72
CA GLY A 25 9.83 -6.61 -9.65
C GLY A 25 8.33 -6.32 -9.45
N GLY A 26 8.03 -5.49 -8.47
CA GLY A 26 6.66 -5.05 -8.16
C GLY A 26 5.73 -6.24 -7.84
N SER A 27 4.57 -6.31 -8.49
CA SER A 27 3.61 -7.38 -8.23
C SER A 27 4.04 -8.76 -8.75
N ALA A 28 5.10 -8.87 -9.57
CA ALA A 28 5.64 -10.17 -9.97
C ALA A 28 6.21 -10.96 -8.78
N LEU A 29 6.67 -10.26 -7.74
CA LEU A 29 7.16 -10.86 -6.48
C LEU A 29 6.10 -11.70 -5.76
N ILE A 30 4.81 -11.46 -6.01
CA ILE A 30 3.72 -12.30 -5.49
C ILE A 30 3.83 -13.76 -5.99
N GLN A 31 4.41 -13.96 -7.16
CA GLN A 31 4.61 -15.27 -7.77
C GLN A 31 5.94 -15.93 -7.35
N ASP A 32 6.82 -15.19 -6.67
CA ASP A 32 8.10 -15.68 -6.17
C ASP A 32 8.31 -15.27 -4.70
N PRO A 33 7.62 -15.95 -3.75
CA PRO A 33 7.77 -15.67 -2.33
C PRO A 33 9.21 -15.83 -1.80
N ASN A 34 10.01 -16.69 -2.43
CA ASN A 34 11.40 -16.87 -2.00
C ASN A 34 12.23 -15.62 -2.30
N LEU A 35 12.11 -15.07 -3.51
CA LEU A 35 12.76 -13.82 -3.87
C LEU A 35 12.21 -12.64 -3.03
N ALA A 36 10.89 -12.60 -2.80
CA ALA A 36 10.27 -11.58 -1.94
C ALA A 36 10.85 -11.61 -0.52
N LYS A 37 11.04 -12.80 0.05
CA LYS A 37 11.67 -13.01 1.36
C LYS A 37 13.12 -12.50 1.36
N GLU A 38 13.93 -12.92 0.39
CA GLU A 38 15.33 -12.50 0.27
C GLU A 38 15.45 -10.97 0.20
N ILE A 39 14.57 -10.30 -0.55
CA ILE A 39 14.55 -8.84 -0.64
C ILE A 39 14.22 -8.22 0.73
N VAL A 40 13.19 -8.71 1.42
CA VAL A 40 12.80 -8.18 2.75
C VAL A 40 13.91 -8.37 3.75
N GLU A 41 14.52 -9.57 3.82
CA GLU A 41 15.61 -9.88 4.74
C GLU A 41 16.83 -9.01 4.47
N THR A 42 17.19 -8.81 3.20
CA THR A 42 18.31 -7.95 2.81
C THR A 42 18.06 -6.49 3.22
N VAL A 43 16.87 -5.95 2.90
CA VAL A 43 16.54 -4.57 3.27
C VAL A 43 16.53 -4.40 4.79
N LYS A 44 15.97 -5.34 5.55
CA LYS A 44 15.95 -5.28 7.02
C LYS A 44 17.36 -5.35 7.61
N SER A 45 18.20 -6.25 7.10
CA SER A 45 19.60 -6.35 7.53
C SER A 45 20.35 -5.04 7.33
N ASP A 46 20.15 -4.39 6.17
CA ASP A 46 20.79 -3.12 5.89
C ASP A 46 20.11 -1.94 6.62
N ALA A 47 18.82 -1.98 6.86
CA ALA A 47 18.09 -0.94 7.56
C ALA A 47 18.52 -0.82 9.03
N GLY A 48 18.80 -1.92 9.71
CA GLY A 48 19.06 -1.95 11.16
C GLY A 48 17.80 -1.61 11.92
N ASP A 49 17.81 -0.51 12.69
CA ASP A 49 16.66 -0.04 13.49
C ASP A 49 15.67 0.82 12.70
N ILE A 50 15.93 1.10 11.42
CA ILE A 50 15.02 1.89 10.57
C ILE A 50 13.85 1.00 10.17
N PRO A 51 12.57 1.43 10.37
CA PRO A 51 11.40 0.64 10.03
C PRO A 51 11.33 0.22 8.56
N VAL A 52 10.86 -1.01 8.30
CA VAL A 52 10.69 -1.56 6.96
C VAL A 52 9.25 -1.97 6.73
N SER A 53 8.66 -1.44 5.67
CA SER A 53 7.30 -1.75 5.23
C SER A 53 7.27 -2.36 3.83
N VAL A 54 6.13 -2.99 3.52
CA VAL A 54 5.84 -3.50 2.18
C VAL A 54 4.50 -2.95 1.71
N LYS A 55 4.43 -2.49 0.46
CA LYS A 55 3.16 -2.22 -0.20
C LYS A 55 2.89 -3.27 -1.27
N THR A 56 1.74 -3.95 -1.15
CA THR A 56 1.37 -5.08 -2.01
C THR A 56 -0.09 -5.05 -2.49
N ARG A 57 -0.52 -6.13 -3.13
CA ARG A 57 -1.88 -6.42 -3.59
C ARG A 57 -2.37 -7.74 -2.99
N LEU A 58 -3.68 -8.03 -3.14
CA LEU A 58 -4.33 -9.25 -2.63
C LEU A 58 -3.88 -10.55 -3.31
N GLY A 59 -3.13 -10.47 -4.39
CA GLY A 59 -2.66 -11.61 -5.16
C GLY A 59 -2.24 -11.18 -6.56
N TYR A 60 -1.82 -12.14 -7.39
CA TYR A 60 -1.38 -11.86 -8.77
C TYR A 60 -2.49 -12.12 -9.81
N GLY A 61 -2.88 -13.37 -10.03
CA GLY A 61 -3.92 -13.79 -10.97
C GLY A 61 -5.29 -14.00 -10.33
N GLU A 62 -5.29 -14.26 -9.05
CA GLU A 62 -6.45 -14.47 -8.18
C GLU A 62 -6.19 -13.87 -6.80
N VAL A 63 -7.23 -13.80 -5.97
CA VAL A 63 -7.10 -13.37 -4.57
C VAL A 63 -6.43 -14.50 -3.79
N ASP A 64 -5.32 -14.19 -3.14
CA ASP A 64 -4.52 -15.12 -2.35
C ASP A 64 -4.19 -14.51 -0.97
N THR A 65 -5.23 -14.06 -0.29
CA THR A 65 -5.10 -13.36 0.99
C THR A 65 -4.40 -14.23 2.04
N GLU A 66 -4.77 -15.50 2.16
CA GLU A 66 -4.25 -16.35 3.23
C GLU A 66 -2.77 -16.69 3.03
N ASN A 67 -2.38 -17.14 1.82
CA ASN A 67 -0.99 -17.54 1.58
C ASN A 67 -0.07 -16.32 1.44
N TRP A 68 -0.41 -15.37 0.53
CA TRP A 68 0.48 -14.25 0.24
C TRP A 68 0.59 -13.24 1.39
N ILE A 69 -0.55 -12.79 1.96
CA ILE A 69 -0.52 -11.84 3.07
C ILE A 69 -0.01 -12.52 4.34
N GLY A 70 -0.43 -13.77 4.61
CA GLY A 70 0.11 -14.57 5.70
C GLY A 70 1.63 -14.75 5.62
N PHE A 71 2.15 -15.00 4.42
CA PHE A 71 3.60 -15.06 4.16
C PHE A 71 4.29 -13.73 4.52
N LEU A 72 3.78 -12.59 4.05
CA LEU A 72 4.36 -11.28 4.33
C LEU A 72 4.33 -10.94 5.82
N LEU A 73 3.25 -11.26 6.52
CA LEU A 73 3.12 -11.03 7.96
C LEU A 73 4.16 -11.83 8.78
N ASN A 74 4.59 -12.99 8.28
CA ASN A 74 5.67 -13.77 8.90
C ASN A 74 7.07 -13.18 8.66
N GLN A 75 7.22 -12.10 7.89
CA GLN A 75 8.50 -11.43 7.67
C GLN A 75 8.83 -10.37 8.74
N ASN A 76 8.00 -10.23 9.79
CA ASN A 76 8.16 -9.23 10.86
C ASN A 76 8.33 -7.81 10.30
N LEU A 77 7.40 -7.38 9.46
CA LEU A 77 7.33 -6.03 8.91
C LEU A 77 6.78 -5.04 9.94
N ASP A 78 7.25 -3.80 9.92
CA ASP A 78 6.70 -2.74 10.76
C ASP A 78 5.32 -2.27 10.25
N MET A 79 5.14 -2.27 8.91
CA MET A 79 3.86 -1.92 8.30
C MET A 79 3.64 -2.72 6.99
N LEU A 80 2.39 -3.06 6.72
CA LEU A 80 1.94 -3.68 5.48
C LEU A 80 0.78 -2.89 4.88
N THR A 81 0.99 -2.32 3.69
CA THR A 81 -0.08 -1.65 2.94
C THR A 81 -0.65 -2.60 1.89
N VAL A 82 -1.95 -2.85 1.95
CA VAL A 82 -2.64 -3.78 1.04
C VAL A 82 -3.60 -3.04 0.12
N HIS A 83 -3.33 -3.09 -1.19
CA HIS A 83 -4.28 -2.64 -2.20
C HIS A 83 -5.33 -3.72 -2.46
N GLY A 84 -6.62 -3.38 -2.28
CA GLY A 84 -7.78 -4.28 -2.37
C GLY A 84 -8.07 -4.86 -3.76
N ARG A 85 -7.06 -5.01 -4.63
CA ARG A 85 -7.13 -5.60 -5.98
C ARG A 85 -6.00 -6.59 -6.19
N ILE A 86 -6.17 -7.52 -7.13
CA ILE A 86 -5.07 -8.36 -7.63
C ILE A 86 -4.25 -7.63 -8.71
N ALA A 87 -3.07 -8.18 -9.05
CA ALA A 87 -2.16 -7.55 -10.02
C ALA A 87 -2.76 -7.44 -11.43
N LYS A 88 -3.53 -8.44 -11.86
CA LYS A 88 -4.13 -8.50 -13.21
C LYS A 88 -5.39 -7.64 -13.37
N GLU A 89 -5.87 -6.99 -12.32
CA GLU A 89 -7.07 -6.15 -12.38
C GLU A 89 -6.77 -4.69 -12.66
N GLY A 90 -7.61 -4.11 -13.51
CA GLY A 90 -7.66 -2.67 -13.75
C GLY A 90 -8.50 -1.94 -12.70
N TYR A 91 -8.52 -0.61 -12.80
CA TYR A 91 -9.25 0.25 -11.87
C TYR A 91 -10.78 0.26 -12.07
N ASN A 92 -11.28 -0.38 -13.11
CA ASN A 92 -12.70 -0.60 -13.35
C ASN A 92 -13.31 -1.67 -12.42
N ILE A 93 -12.48 -2.48 -11.77
CA ILE A 93 -12.91 -3.42 -10.73
C ILE A 93 -12.81 -2.71 -9.37
N PRO A 94 -13.86 -2.69 -8.54
CA PRO A 94 -13.80 -2.09 -7.20
C PRO A 94 -12.76 -2.76 -6.30
N ALA A 95 -12.14 -1.97 -5.41
CA ALA A 95 -11.26 -2.50 -4.37
C ALA A 95 -12.07 -3.33 -3.35
N ARG A 96 -11.57 -4.52 -3.02
CA ARG A 96 -12.21 -5.48 -2.10
C ARG A 96 -11.81 -5.19 -0.66
N TRP A 97 -12.51 -4.26 -0.03
CA TRP A 97 -12.25 -3.93 1.35
C TRP A 97 -12.62 -5.04 2.33
N ASP A 98 -13.56 -5.92 1.98
CA ASP A 98 -13.85 -7.12 2.77
C ASP A 98 -12.66 -8.11 2.79
N GLU A 99 -11.87 -8.19 1.71
CA GLU A 99 -10.62 -8.95 1.71
C GLU A 99 -9.54 -8.26 2.55
N ILE A 100 -9.48 -6.92 2.56
CA ILE A 100 -8.58 -6.18 3.47
C ILE A 100 -8.95 -6.48 4.93
N ALA A 101 -10.24 -6.59 5.27
CA ALA A 101 -10.67 -6.99 6.60
C ALA A 101 -10.20 -8.42 6.99
N LYS A 102 -10.09 -9.35 6.03
CA LYS A 102 -9.48 -10.65 6.28
C LYS A 102 -7.97 -10.53 6.53
N CYS A 103 -7.28 -9.64 5.80
CA CYS A 103 -5.87 -9.34 6.09
C CYS A 103 -5.67 -8.82 7.52
N VAL A 104 -6.59 -7.99 8.03
CA VAL A 104 -6.57 -7.52 9.43
C VAL A 104 -6.68 -8.68 10.42
N LYS A 105 -7.57 -9.65 10.17
CA LYS A 105 -7.70 -10.83 11.03
C LYS A 105 -6.41 -11.65 11.04
N LEU A 106 -5.84 -11.91 9.87
CA LEU A 106 -4.55 -12.61 9.77
C LEU A 106 -3.43 -11.86 10.49
N ARG A 107 -3.36 -10.53 10.34
CA ARG A 107 -2.40 -9.71 11.04
C ARG A 107 -2.52 -9.85 12.55
N ASN A 108 -3.74 -9.81 13.09
CA ASN A 108 -3.98 -9.93 14.53
C ASN A 108 -3.55 -11.30 15.08
N GLU A 109 -3.59 -12.35 14.26
CA GLU A 109 -3.19 -13.71 14.63
C GLU A 109 -1.68 -13.93 14.48
N ILE A 110 -1.06 -13.44 13.39
CA ILE A 110 0.32 -13.75 13.00
C ILE A 110 1.30 -12.71 13.52
N SER A 111 1.01 -11.42 13.35
CA SER A 111 1.92 -10.31 13.68
C SER A 111 1.16 -9.09 14.20
N PRO A 112 0.64 -9.13 15.45
CA PRO A 112 -0.21 -8.06 15.99
C PRO A 112 0.44 -6.68 16.05
N SER A 113 1.77 -6.62 16.02
CA SER A 113 2.54 -5.36 16.04
C SER A 113 2.69 -4.71 14.68
N THR A 114 2.46 -5.44 13.57
CA THR A 114 2.52 -4.89 12.21
C THR A 114 1.35 -3.96 11.97
N LEU A 115 1.59 -2.71 11.59
CA LEU A 115 0.53 -1.80 11.16
C LEU A 115 -0.02 -2.25 9.80
N LEU A 116 -1.35 -2.34 9.67
CA LEU A 116 -2.00 -2.71 8.41
C LEU A 116 -2.78 -1.54 7.83
N ILE A 117 -2.35 -1.07 6.66
CA ILE A 117 -2.92 0.08 5.96
C ILE A 117 -3.76 -0.40 4.77
N GLY A 118 -5.02 0.03 4.71
CA GLY A 118 -5.91 -0.26 3.59
C GLY A 118 -5.71 0.72 2.43
N ASN A 119 -5.74 0.22 1.19
CA ASN A 119 -5.62 1.05 0.00
C ASN A 119 -6.59 0.61 -1.10
N GLY A 120 -7.13 1.59 -1.80
CA GLY A 120 -7.98 1.40 -2.98
C GLY A 120 -9.28 2.19 -2.90
N ASP A 121 -9.55 2.99 -3.94
CA ASP A 121 -10.77 3.76 -4.18
C ASP A 121 -11.15 4.78 -3.09
N ILE A 122 -10.20 5.17 -2.25
CA ILE A 122 -10.37 6.27 -1.30
C ILE A 122 -10.26 7.59 -2.05
N VAL A 123 -11.28 8.44 -1.92
CA VAL A 123 -11.39 9.73 -2.59
C VAL A 123 -11.57 10.91 -1.63
N SER A 124 -11.84 10.65 -0.34
CA SER A 124 -11.91 11.68 0.70
C SER A 124 -11.33 11.18 2.03
N VAL A 125 -11.04 12.11 2.94
CA VAL A 125 -10.59 11.80 4.31
C VAL A 125 -11.67 11.08 5.08
N GLU A 126 -12.91 11.57 5.01
CA GLU A 126 -14.07 10.99 5.69
C GLU A 126 -14.29 9.53 5.30
N GLN A 127 -14.21 9.25 3.99
CA GLN A 127 -14.32 7.86 3.49
C GLN A 127 -13.18 7.00 4.01
N GLY A 128 -11.96 7.53 4.04
CA GLY A 128 -10.79 6.82 4.58
C GLY A 128 -10.95 6.48 6.05
N GLU A 129 -11.43 7.42 6.86
CA GLU A 129 -11.71 7.22 8.29
C GLU A 129 -12.85 6.24 8.53
N GLU A 130 -13.94 6.35 7.74
CA GLU A 130 -15.06 5.40 7.81
C GLU A 130 -14.57 3.97 7.51
N TYR A 131 -13.79 3.80 6.45
CA TYR A 131 -13.27 2.49 6.06
C TYR A 131 -12.29 1.93 7.08
N THR A 132 -11.44 2.76 7.67
CA THR A 132 -10.55 2.37 8.75
C THR A 132 -11.33 1.79 9.93
N LYS A 133 -12.39 2.47 10.38
CA LYS A 133 -13.27 1.98 11.46
C LYS A 133 -14.01 0.71 11.07
N LYS A 134 -14.58 0.68 9.85
CA LYS A 134 -15.43 -0.42 9.37
C LYS A 134 -14.65 -1.71 9.17
N TYR A 135 -13.46 -1.64 8.64
CA TYR A 135 -12.66 -2.81 8.25
C TYR A 135 -11.52 -3.12 9.22
N GLY A 136 -11.30 -2.26 10.23
CA GLY A 136 -10.37 -2.48 11.33
C GLY A 136 -8.90 -2.29 10.96
N THR A 137 -8.60 -1.54 9.89
CA THR A 137 -7.22 -1.19 9.54
C THR A 137 -6.66 -0.12 10.50
N ASP A 138 -5.34 0.00 10.59
CA ASP A 138 -4.69 1.04 11.42
C ASP A 138 -4.66 2.40 10.72
N GLY A 139 -4.98 2.42 9.42
CA GLY A 139 -5.07 3.62 8.60
C GLY A 139 -5.43 3.29 7.17
N TYR A 140 -5.43 4.31 6.34
CA TYR A 140 -5.73 4.20 4.91
C TYR A 140 -4.71 4.95 4.05
N MET A 141 -4.54 4.51 2.82
CA MET A 141 -3.69 5.18 1.82
C MET A 141 -4.53 5.66 0.65
N VAL A 142 -4.43 6.96 0.35
CA VAL A 142 -5.01 7.55 -0.86
C VAL A 142 -4.02 7.39 -2.02
N GLY A 143 -4.52 6.90 -3.15
CA GLY A 143 -3.76 6.86 -4.41
C GLY A 143 -4.22 7.97 -5.35
N ARG A 144 -4.96 7.60 -6.39
CA ARG A 144 -5.44 8.52 -7.45
C ARG A 144 -6.31 9.68 -6.95
N GLY A 145 -6.97 9.53 -5.80
CA GLY A 145 -7.79 10.59 -5.21
C GLY A 145 -7.04 11.90 -5.04
N ILE A 146 -5.75 11.86 -4.71
CA ILE A 146 -4.91 13.05 -4.55
C ILE A 146 -4.67 13.80 -5.88
N MET A 147 -4.70 13.08 -7.02
CA MET A 147 -4.48 13.69 -8.33
C MET A 147 -5.62 14.62 -8.76
N SER A 148 -6.84 14.32 -8.30
CA SER A 148 -8.01 15.19 -8.55
C SER A 148 -8.18 16.29 -7.50
N ASN A 149 -7.62 16.08 -6.30
CA ASN A 149 -7.68 17.03 -5.19
C ASN A 149 -6.34 17.03 -4.41
N PRO A 150 -5.36 17.88 -4.81
CA PRO A 150 -4.09 18.00 -4.08
C PRO A 150 -4.24 18.48 -2.62
N TRP A 151 -5.34 19.09 -2.28
CA TRP A 151 -5.67 19.58 -0.93
C TRP A 151 -6.45 18.58 -0.07
N LEU A 152 -6.62 17.34 -0.54
CA LEU A 152 -7.44 16.32 0.12
C LEU A 152 -7.17 16.21 1.63
N PHE A 153 -5.91 16.31 2.05
CA PHE A 153 -5.52 16.20 3.46
C PHE A 153 -5.43 17.55 4.19
N SER A 154 -5.70 18.68 3.52
CA SER A 154 -5.61 20.01 4.17
C SER A 154 -6.89 20.39 4.94
N GLY A 155 -7.97 19.63 4.77
CA GLY A 155 -9.29 19.96 5.32
C GLY A 155 -9.95 21.16 4.65
N THR A 156 -9.43 21.65 3.51
CA THR A 156 -9.99 22.78 2.76
C THR A 156 -10.87 22.24 1.63
N GLU A 157 -12.17 22.50 1.71
CA GLU A 157 -13.15 22.03 0.70
C GLU A 157 -13.29 22.99 -0.48
N ASP A 158 -13.31 24.29 -0.22
CA ASP A 158 -13.51 25.34 -1.25
C ASP A 158 -12.19 25.99 -1.64
N ILE A 159 -11.50 25.41 -2.64
CA ILE A 159 -10.28 26.00 -3.19
C ILE A 159 -10.64 26.98 -4.31
N PRO A 160 -10.26 28.28 -4.21
CA PRO A 160 -10.47 29.24 -5.26
C PRO A 160 -9.89 28.80 -6.60
N VAL A 161 -10.59 29.13 -7.70
CA VAL A 161 -10.15 28.75 -9.05
C VAL A 161 -8.73 29.24 -9.34
N GLN A 162 -8.39 30.44 -8.90
CA GLN A 162 -7.05 31.00 -9.09
C GLN A 162 -5.99 30.16 -8.43
N GLU A 163 -6.20 29.69 -7.20
CA GLU A 163 -5.25 28.83 -6.47
C GLU A 163 -5.07 27.48 -7.16
N ARG A 164 -6.16 26.91 -7.72
CA ARG A 164 -6.08 25.68 -8.54
C ARG A 164 -5.22 25.87 -9.79
N LEU A 165 -5.39 27.01 -10.46
CA LEU A 165 -4.58 27.36 -11.65
C LEU A 165 -3.12 27.59 -11.29
N ASP A 166 -2.84 28.32 -10.21
CA ASP A 166 -1.48 28.57 -9.74
C ASP A 166 -0.77 27.27 -9.33
N THR A 167 -1.50 26.34 -8.71
CA THR A 167 -0.98 25.03 -8.34
C THR A 167 -0.68 24.18 -9.58
N LEU A 168 -1.58 24.19 -10.58
CA LEU A 168 -1.35 23.51 -11.85
C LEU A 168 -0.09 24.02 -12.54
N ILE A 169 0.08 25.37 -12.62
CA ILE A 169 1.25 26.00 -13.23
C ILE A 169 2.56 25.60 -12.51
N LYS A 170 2.52 25.50 -11.18
CA LYS A 170 3.70 25.06 -10.39
C LYS A 170 4.04 23.58 -10.58
N HIS A 171 3.05 22.78 -10.94
CA HIS A 171 3.21 21.34 -11.11
C HIS A 171 3.73 20.96 -12.52
N CYS A 172 3.49 21.79 -13.54
CA CYS A 172 3.98 21.61 -14.91
C CYS A 172 5.38 22.21 -15.10
#